data_200e1d31281915b5a358ce4176598abd
#
_entry.id   200e1d31281915b5a358ce4176598abd
#
_cell.length_a   1.000
_cell.length_b   1.000
_cell.length_c   1.000
_cell.angle_alpha   90.00
_cell.angle_beta   90.00
_cell.angle_gamma   90.00
#
_symmetry.space_group_name_H-M   'P 1'
#
loop_
_entity.id
_entity.type
_entity.pdbx_description
1 polymer ?
#
loop_
_entity_poly.entity_id
_entity_poly.type
_entity_poly.pdbx_seq_one_letter_code
_entity_poly.pdbx_strand_id
1 'polypeptide(L)'
;MKRKKQSGERGIFPLPLSLKVKNWTSRLQGLLAPYAFLSPALIVITLFFFIPLVMVFILSFTKLDMTNFGILEWWRPANWSLDNYVKIFTNRFFPKILGNTLIYVALTLAFFNVGMALIIALITTHISRGAGFAFRALWLLPRITPVVVYIMMWKALAGPAPMGIINNYLLGPLGIGRGEYLLNTSPWVFVILVNGFIGASFGMILFSSAIEAIPKDYTTASKVDGATTWQTIRYVVLPMIKWPLLFVTTYQTLSLLTSFEQIMLLTDGGPGLYQTEVWALTAYHRALTSYFGNTQWGYGSAWAVALVVIGIIMAIIYLRVFKFGELVEEPKIDRL
;
A
#
# COMPACT_ATOMS: atom_id res chain seq x y z
N MET A 1 -87.21 -1.01 18.23
CA MET A 1 -85.94 -1.56 18.74
C MET A 1 -84.80 -0.65 18.34
N LYS A 2 -84.30 0.25 19.25
CA LYS A 2 -83.32 1.30 18.98
C LYS A 2 -81.95 0.81 19.44
N ARG A 3 -80.99 0.63 18.52
CA ARG A 3 -79.57 0.37 18.86
C ARG A 3 -78.88 1.71 19.16
N LYS A 4 -78.44 1.89 20.41
CA LYS A 4 -77.60 2.97 20.86
C LYS A 4 -76.18 2.76 20.28
N LYS A 5 -75.63 3.75 19.52
CA LYS A 5 -74.24 3.91 19.19
C LYS A 5 -73.51 4.44 20.42
N GLN A 6 -72.60 3.66 21.00
CA GLN A 6 -71.64 4.15 21.97
C GLN A 6 -70.44 4.69 21.18
N SER A 7 -70.20 6.01 21.19
CA SER A 7 -69.03 6.69 20.76
C SER A 7 -68.00 6.59 21.88
N GLY A 8 -67.01 5.71 21.72
CA GLY A 8 -65.87 5.63 22.63
C GLY A 8 -64.85 6.74 22.29
N GLU A 9 -64.84 7.81 23.02
CA GLU A 9 -63.73 8.77 23.09
C GLU A 9 -62.49 8.07 23.66
N ARG A 10 -61.49 7.81 22.82
CA ARG A 10 -60.20 7.39 23.30
C ARG A 10 -59.48 8.62 23.83
N GLY A 11 -59.56 8.85 25.15
CA GLY A 11 -58.75 9.82 25.84
C GLY A 11 -57.26 9.54 25.61
N ILE A 12 -56.61 10.47 24.95
CA ILE A 12 -55.15 10.47 24.80
C ILE A 12 -54.60 10.89 26.17
N PHE A 13 -54.33 9.91 27.05
CA PHE A 13 -53.57 10.18 28.27
C PHE A 13 -52.12 10.51 27.86
N PRO A 14 -51.62 11.70 28.24
CA PRO A 14 -50.21 12.00 28.01
C PRO A 14 -49.35 11.02 28.83
N LEU A 15 -48.46 10.31 28.17
CA LEU A 15 -47.49 9.42 28.81
C LEU A 15 -46.76 10.17 29.94
N PRO A 16 -46.65 9.58 31.15
CA PRO A 16 -45.94 10.22 32.25
C PRO A 16 -44.51 10.57 31.89
N LEU A 17 -44.07 11.74 32.31
CA LEU A 17 -42.73 12.29 32.01
C LEU A 17 -41.60 11.29 32.30
N SER A 18 -41.76 10.43 33.31
CA SER A 18 -40.84 9.35 33.66
C SER A 18 -40.65 8.30 32.55
N LEU A 19 -41.69 7.97 31.80
CA LEU A 19 -41.63 7.03 30.68
C LEU A 19 -41.02 7.67 29.44
N LYS A 20 -41.22 8.97 29.22
CA LYS A 20 -40.53 9.72 28.14
C LYS A 20 -39.01 9.82 28.38
N VAL A 21 -38.59 10.09 29.61
CA VAL A 21 -37.20 10.17 29.98
C VAL A 21 -36.50 8.80 29.86
N LYS A 22 -37.17 7.72 30.34
CA LYS A 22 -36.65 6.35 30.25
C LYS A 22 -36.48 5.88 28.80
N ASN A 23 -37.42 6.25 27.92
CA ASN A 23 -37.28 5.93 26.48
C ASN A 23 -36.19 6.74 25.79
N TRP A 24 -35.89 7.96 26.26
CA TRP A 24 -34.85 8.79 25.71
C TRP A 24 -33.46 8.31 26.14
N THR A 25 -33.30 7.96 27.40
CA THR A 25 -32.06 7.40 27.94
C THR A 25 -31.71 6.03 27.34
N SER A 26 -32.71 5.15 27.16
CA SER A 26 -32.49 3.85 26.51
C SER A 26 -32.15 3.98 25.02
N ARG A 27 -32.73 4.95 24.30
CA ARG A 27 -32.34 5.27 22.93
C ARG A 27 -30.93 5.84 22.85
N LEU A 28 -30.55 6.76 23.73
CA LEU A 28 -29.20 7.31 23.83
C LEU A 28 -28.17 6.23 24.20
N GLN A 29 -28.49 5.35 25.15
CA GLN A 29 -27.66 4.21 25.49
C GLN A 29 -27.47 3.25 24.32
N GLY A 30 -28.52 2.97 23.55
CA GLY A 30 -28.44 2.15 22.34
C GLY A 30 -27.58 2.80 21.23
N LEU A 31 -27.60 4.13 21.12
CA LEU A 31 -26.78 4.87 20.16
C LEU A 31 -25.32 5.00 20.62
N LEU A 32 -25.07 5.15 21.92
CA LEU A 32 -23.73 5.35 22.46
C LEU A 32 -22.97 4.03 22.73
N ALA A 33 -23.67 2.92 22.92
CA ALA A 33 -23.05 1.64 23.21
C ALA A 33 -22.01 1.22 22.14
N PRO A 34 -22.26 1.30 20.82
CA PRO A 34 -21.25 0.96 19.81
C PRO A 34 -19.99 1.84 19.93
N TYR A 35 -20.17 3.14 20.18
CA TYR A 35 -19.04 4.07 20.34
C TYR A 35 -18.26 3.82 21.63
N ALA A 36 -18.93 3.40 22.72
CA ALA A 36 -18.26 3.01 23.96
C ALA A 36 -17.38 1.76 23.77
N PHE A 37 -17.87 0.77 23.01
CA PHE A 37 -17.08 -0.41 22.63
C PHE A 37 -15.90 -0.08 21.70
N LEU A 38 -16.08 0.87 20.79
CA LEU A 38 -15.04 1.29 19.85
C LEU A 38 -14.06 2.30 20.48
N SER A 39 -14.42 2.93 21.59
CA SER A 39 -13.65 4.03 22.19
C SER A 39 -12.18 3.70 22.48
N PRO A 40 -11.79 2.52 23.01
CA PRO A 40 -10.39 2.21 23.22
C PRO A 40 -9.59 2.21 21.91
N ALA A 41 -10.16 1.63 20.85
CA ALA A 41 -9.52 1.63 19.53
C ALA A 41 -9.46 3.03 18.93
N LEU A 42 -10.55 3.82 19.04
CA LEU A 42 -10.60 5.19 18.54
C LEU A 42 -9.61 6.11 19.25
N ILE A 43 -9.45 5.96 20.58
CA ILE A 43 -8.45 6.71 21.36
C ILE A 43 -7.03 6.40 20.85
N VAL A 44 -6.69 5.12 20.71
CA VAL A 44 -5.37 4.70 20.23
C VAL A 44 -5.12 5.22 18.81
N ILE A 45 -6.06 5.07 17.90
CA ILE A 45 -5.95 5.57 16.53
C ILE A 45 -5.81 7.11 16.52
N THR A 46 -6.57 7.82 17.34
CA THR A 46 -6.50 9.27 17.40
C THR A 46 -5.14 9.74 17.91
N LEU A 47 -4.66 9.17 19.00
CA LEU A 47 -3.39 9.57 19.62
C LEU A 47 -2.16 9.24 18.76
N PHE A 48 -2.13 8.05 18.16
CA PHE A 48 -0.93 7.56 17.47
C PHE A 48 -0.97 7.70 15.95
N PHE A 49 -2.13 7.97 15.36
CA PHE A 49 -2.26 8.13 13.92
C PHE A 49 -2.76 9.53 13.53
N PHE A 50 -3.92 9.96 14.03
CA PHE A 50 -4.49 11.25 13.60
C PHE A 50 -3.72 12.45 14.13
N ILE A 51 -3.29 12.46 15.40
CA ILE A 51 -2.51 13.59 15.94
C ILE A 51 -1.18 13.75 15.21
N PRO A 52 -0.32 12.72 15.01
CA PRO A 52 0.90 12.85 14.21
C PRO A 52 0.63 13.28 12.77
N LEU A 53 -0.43 12.75 12.15
CA LEU A 53 -0.82 13.14 10.78
C LEU A 53 -1.12 14.63 10.68
N VAL A 54 -1.91 15.17 11.61
CA VAL A 54 -2.25 16.61 11.67
C VAL A 54 -0.99 17.43 11.95
N MET A 55 -0.10 16.96 12.84
CA MET A 55 1.18 17.64 13.10
C MET A 55 2.05 17.71 11.84
N VAL A 56 2.23 16.61 11.10
CA VAL A 56 2.97 16.60 9.83
C VAL A 56 2.34 17.55 8.81
N PHE A 57 1.00 17.57 8.73
CA PHE A 57 0.27 18.48 7.86
C PHE A 57 0.54 19.95 8.22
N ILE A 58 0.45 20.34 9.50
CA ILE A 58 0.75 21.70 9.96
C ILE A 58 2.22 22.06 9.70
N LEU A 59 3.15 21.15 10.06
CA LEU A 59 4.58 21.36 9.85
C LEU A 59 4.92 21.61 8.37
N SER A 60 4.20 20.98 7.45
CA SER A 60 4.45 21.15 6.01
C SER A 60 4.33 22.61 5.52
N PHE A 61 3.57 23.43 6.22
CA PHE A 61 3.42 24.86 5.93
C PHE A 61 4.42 25.75 6.68
N THR A 62 5.29 25.18 7.52
CA THR A 62 6.22 25.95 8.35
C THR A 62 7.66 25.79 7.88
N LYS A 63 8.50 26.79 8.19
CA LYS A 63 9.96 26.72 7.94
C LYS A 63 10.71 26.10 9.12
N LEU A 64 10.07 25.20 9.88
CA LEU A 64 10.69 24.58 11.04
C LEU A 64 11.86 23.69 10.61
N ASP A 65 13.03 23.95 11.20
CA ASP A 65 14.24 23.20 11.03
C ASP A 65 15.05 23.13 12.33
N MET A 66 16.21 22.48 12.28
CA MET A 66 17.05 22.30 13.46
C MET A 66 17.59 23.63 14.01
N THR A 67 17.71 24.68 13.19
CA THR A 67 18.30 25.96 13.61
C THR A 67 17.30 26.85 14.36
N ASN A 68 16.00 26.69 14.07
CA ASN A 68 14.94 27.50 14.67
C ASN A 68 14.03 26.69 15.63
N PHE A 69 14.38 25.46 15.93
CA PHE A 69 13.66 24.61 16.89
C PHE A 69 13.62 25.26 18.27
N GLY A 70 12.41 25.38 18.84
CA GLY A 70 12.20 26.05 20.14
C GLY A 70 11.99 27.56 20.05
N ILE A 71 12.28 28.19 18.91
CA ILE A 71 12.07 29.63 18.67
C ILE A 71 10.82 29.85 17.80
N LEU A 72 10.67 29.04 16.74
CA LEU A 72 9.54 29.15 15.82
C LEU A 72 8.29 28.54 16.43
N GLU A 73 7.27 29.37 16.64
CA GLU A 73 5.95 28.92 17.09
C GLU A 73 5.17 28.34 15.89
N TRP A 74 5.52 27.09 15.54
CA TRP A 74 5.00 26.39 14.36
C TRP A 74 3.47 26.18 14.37
N TRP A 75 2.84 26.22 15.54
CA TRP A 75 1.39 26.10 15.71
C TRP A 75 0.62 27.39 15.38
N ARG A 76 1.30 28.54 15.26
CA ARG A 76 0.67 29.82 14.93
C ARG A 76 0.46 29.96 13.42
N PRO A 77 -0.78 30.18 12.94
CA PRO A 77 -1.06 30.35 11.52
C PRO A 77 -0.27 31.50 10.85
N ALA A 78 0.14 32.51 11.62
CA ALA A 78 0.96 33.60 11.13
C ALA A 78 2.34 33.16 10.60
N ASN A 79 2.84 31.98 11.03
CA ASN A 79 4.11 31.40 10.60
C ASN A 79 3.94 30.39 9.45
N TRP A 80 2.74 30.24 8.90
CA TRP A 80 2.46 29.29 7.83
C TRP A 80 2.66 29.95 6.47
N SER A 81 3.31 29.24 5.57
CA SER A 81 3.54 29.66 4.18
C SER A 81 3.53 28.46 3.23
N LEU A 82 3.34 28.71 1.95
CA LEU A 82 3.45 27.71 0.88
C LEU A 82 4.89 27.56 0.33
N ASP A 83 5.86 28.24 0.93
CA ASP A 83 7.24 28.29 0.45
C ASP A 83 7.86 26.91 0.28
N ASN A 84 7.56 25.96 1.18
CA ASN A 84 8.05 24.59 1.09
C ASN A 84 7.56 23.89 -0.18
N TYR A 85 6.31 24.09 -0.55
CA TYR A 85 5.74 23.52 -1.76
C TYR A 85 6.33 24.17 -3.02
N VAL A 86 6.48 25.48 -3.03
CA VAL A 86 7.19 26.18 -4.11
C VAL A 86 8.61 25.64 -4.25
N LYS A 87 9.33 25.46 -3.13
CA LYS A 87 10.68 24.90 -3.09
C LYS A 87 10.75 23.47 -3.63
N ILE A 88 9.72 22.63 -3.43
CA ILE A 88 9.64 21.27 -4.01
C ILE A 88 9.65 21.38 -5.54
N PHE A 89 8.71 22.15 -6.11
CA PHE A 89 8.53 22.23 -7.58
C PHE A 89 9.65 22.98 -8.28
N THR A 90 10.34 23.90 -7.60
CA THR A 90 11.50 24.61 -8.13
C THR A 90 12.83 23.89 -7.90
N ASN A 91 12.81 22.76 -7.19
CA ASN A 91 14.02 21.96 -6.93
C ASN A 91 14.55 21.37 -8.23
N ARG A 92 15.83 21.63 -8.54
CA ARG A 92 16.51 21.08 -9.73
C ARG A 92 16.38 19.55 -9.87
N PHE A 93 16.33 18.82 -8.77
CA PHE A 93 16.27 17.35 -8.77
C PHE A 93 14.83 16.81 -8.72
N PHE A 94 13.83 17.68 -8.63
CA PHE A 94 12.42 17.26 -8.60
C PHE A 94 12.03 16.34 -9.77
N PRO A 95 12.35 16.67 -11.05
CA PRO A 95 11.99 15.79 -12.16
C PRO A 95 12.68 14.41 -12.08
N LYS A 96 13.91 14.38 -11.58
CA LYS A 96 14.66 13.12 -11.41
C LYS A 96 14.04 12.25 -10.30
N ILE A 97 13.72 12.84 -9.14
CA ILE A 97 13.09 12.14 -8.02
C ILE A 97 11.70 11.61 -8.43
N LEU A 98 10.91 12.42 -9.13
CA LEU A 98 9.61 12.01 -9.65
C LEU A 98 9.75 10.85 -10.66
N GLY A 99 10.65 11.00 -11.64
CA GLY A 99 10.93 9.97 -12.63
C GLY A 99 11.39 8.66 -12.00
N ASN A 100 12.32 8.73 -11.04
CA ASN A 100 12.77 7.60 -10.26
C ASN A 100 11.62 6.89 -9.55
N THR A 101 10.74 7.65 -8.89
CA THR A 101 9.58 7.10 -8.18
C THR A 101 8.63 6.38 -9.14
N LEU A 102 8.32 7.00 -10.27
CA LEU A 102 7.44 6.40 -11.28
C LEU A 102 8.03 5.13 -11.89
N ILE A 103 9.30 5.14 -12.26
CA ILE A 103 10.02 3.97 -12.80
C ILE A 103 10.03 2.84 -11.75
N TYR A 104 10.41 3.16 -10.53
CA TYR A 104 10.44 2.20 -9.43
C TYR A 104 9.08 1.54 -9.20
N VAL A 105 8.03 2.35 -9.06
CA VAL A 105 6.67 1.83 -8.84
C VAL A 105 6.20 1.01 -10.05
N ALA A 106 6.33 1.54 -11.26
CA ALA A 106 5.83 0.87 -12.46
C ALA A 106 6.52 -0.48 -12.71
N LEU A 107 7.86 -0.51 -12.67
CA LEU A 107 8.60 -1.74 -12.95
C LEU A 107 8.46 -2.77 -11.84
N THR A 108 8.55 -2.36 -10.57
CA THR A 108 8.37 -3.29 -9.44
C THR A 108 6.96 -3.87 -9.41
N LEU A 109 5.96 -3.03 -9.66
CA LEU A 109 4.57 -3.46 -9.70
C LEU A 109 4.31 -4.45 -10.84
N ALA A 110 4.65 -4.05 -12.08
CA ALA A 110 4.32 -4.84 -13.26
C ALA A 110 5.06 -6.17 -13.31
N PHE A 111 6.37 -6.16 -13.09
CA PHE A 111 7.18 -7.38 -13.23
C PHE A 111 7.09 -8.30 -12.02
N PHE A 112 7.05 -7.76 -10.81
CA PHE A 112 7.13 -8.58 -9.59
C PHE A 112 5.81 -8.68 -8.85
N ASN A 113 5.28 -7.56 -8.36
CA ASN A 113 4.16 -7.59 -7.42
C ASN A 113 2.86 -8.10 -8.04
N VAL A 114 2.70 -7.93 -9.35
CA VAL A 114 1.56 -8.46 -10.12
C VAL A 114 2.03 -9.60 -11.04
N GLY A 115 3.01 -9.36 -11.92
CA GLY A 115 3.43 -10.32 -12.94
C GLY A 115 3.98 -11.62 -12.36
N MET A 116 5.06 -11.56 -11.60
CA MET A 116 5.68 -12.73 -10.99
C MET A 116 4.75 -13.37 -9.96
N ALA A 117 4.04 -12.57 -9.16
CA ALA A 117 3.04 -13.08 -8.21
C ALA A 117 1.96 -13.91 -8.89
N LEU A 118 1.45 -13.45 -10.04
CA LEU A 118 0.46 -14.18 -10.84
C LEU A 118 1.03 -15.46 -11.43
N ILE A 119 2.24 -15.40 -11.97
CA ILE A 119 2.93 -16.60 -12.51
C ILE A 119 3.11 -17.65 -11.44
N ILE A 120 3.61 -17.27 -10.26
CA ILE A 120 3.80 -18.19 -9.12
C ILE A 120 2.45 -18.75 -8.68
N ALA A 121 1.41 -17.94 -8.56
CA ALA A 121 0.08 -18.40 -8.19
C ALA A 121 -0.47 -19.42 -9.21
N LEU A 122 -0.37 -19.13 -10.50
CA LEU A 122 -0.81 -20.04 -11.57
C LEU A 122 -0.05 -21.38 -11.52
N ILE A 123 1.27 -21.36 -11.39
CA ILE A 123 2.07 -22.58 -11.34
C ILE A 123 1.71 -23.40 -10.08
N THR A 124 1.70 -22.77 -8.90
CA THR A 124 1.51 -23.48 -7.63
C THR A 124 0.10 -23.99 -7.42
N THR A 125 -0.90 -23.46 -8.10
CA THR A 125 -2.27 -23.99 -8.08
C THR A 125 -2.53 -25.10 -9.10
N HIS A 126 -1.63 -25.27 -10.11
CA HIS A 126 -1.75 -26.31 -11.13
C HIS A 126 -0.91 -27.57 -10.85
N ILE A 127 0.00 -27.54 -9.86
CA ILE A 127 0.79 -28.68 -9.41
C ILE A 127 0.09 -29.42 -8.24
N SER A 128 0.68 -30.49 -7.75
CA SER A 128 0.14 -31.21 -6.61
C SER A 128 -0.03 -30.29 -5.39
N ARG A 129 -1.11 -30.48 -4.64
CA ARG A 129 -1.49 -29.60 -3.50
C ARG A 129 -0.36 -29.44 -2.48
N GLY A 130 0.35 -30.53 -2.14
CA GLY A 130 1.46 -30.50 -1.19
C GLY A 130 2.65 -29.72 -1.71
N ALA A 131 3.06 -29.94 -2.96
CA ALA A 131 4.17 -29.21 -3.58
C ALA A 131 3.84 -27.73 -3.75
N GLY A 132 2.62 -27.38 -4.20
CA GLY A 132 2.18 -26.00 -4.33
C GLY A 132 2.19 -25.25 -2.99
N PHE A 133 1.70 -25.89 -1.92
CA PHE A 133 1.75 -25.33 -0.58
C PHE A 133 3.20 -25.12 -0.11
N ALA A 134 4.07 -26.12 -0.24
CA ALA A 134 5.46 -26.04 0.17
C ALA A 134 6.20 -24.92 -0.58
N PHE A 135 5.99 -24.79 -1.89
CA PHE A 135 6.61 -23.74 -2.69
C PHE A 135 6.15 -22.33 -2.26
N ARG A 136 4.85 -22.15 -2.03
CA ARG A 136 4.31 -20.87 -1.52
C ARG A 136 4.84 -20.55 -0.12
N ALA A 137 4.95 -21.55 0.75
CA ALA A 137 5.51 -21.36 2.08
C ALA A 137 6.99 -20.93 2.04
N LEU A 138 7.80 -21.58 1.18
CA LEU A 138 9.20 -21.19 0.97
C LEU A 138 9.32 -19.76 0.41
N TRP A 139 8.43 -19.37 -0.53
CA TRP A 139 8.43 -18.03 -1.08
C TRP A 139 8.05 -16.93 -0.07
N LEU A 140 7.41 -17.29 1.04
CA LEU A 140 7.10 -16.36 2.12
C LEU A 140 8.27 -16.08 3.06
N LEU A 141 9.29 -16.93 3.10
CA LEU A 141 10.44 -16.78 4.01
C LEU A 141 11.10 -15.40 3.93
N PRO A 142 11.39 -14.84 2.74
CA PRO A 142 11.96 -13.49 2.66
C PRO A 142 11.08 -12.41 3.30
N ARG A 143 9.76 -12.54 3.25
CA ARG A 143 8.82 -11.58 3.81
C ARG A 143 8.79 -11.55 5.33
N ILE A 144 9.02 -12.69 5.97
CA ILE A 144 9.09 -12.81 7.44
C ILE A 144 10.48 -12.51 8.00
N THR A 145 11.50 -12.44 7.13
CA THR A 145 12.87 -12.09 7.52
C THR A 145 12.94 -10.58 7.80
N PRO A 146 13.61 -10.14 8.90
CA PRO A 146 13.81 -8.73 9.16
C PRO A 146 14.48 -8.02 7.97
N VAL A 147 13.95 -6.86 7.59
CA VAL A 147 14.38 -6.13 6.37
C VAL A 147 15.90 -5.90 6.33
N VAL A 148 16.51 -5.53 7.45
CA VAL A 148 17.96 -5.28 7.54
C VAL A 148 18.77 -6.53 7.17
N VAL A 149 18.40 -7.70 7.73
CA VAL A 149 19.07 -8.98 7.47
C VAL A 149 18.94 -9.35 5.99
N TYR A 150 17.72 -9.26 5.47
CA TYR A 150 17.43 -9.53 4.07
C TYR A 150 18.26 -8.65 3.14
N ILE A 151 18.33 -7.35 3.39
CA ILE A 151 19.12 -6.42 2.58
C ILE A 151 20.62 -6.70 2.69
N MET A 152 21.13 -7.01 3.88
CA MET A 152 22.54 -7.39 4.04
C MET A 152 22.90 -8.65 3.25
N MET A 153 22.01 -9.65 3.21
CA MET A 153 22.22 -10.84 2.36
C MET A 153 22.31 -10.45 0.88
N TRP A 154 21.43 -9.60 0.36
CA TRP A 154 21.49 -9.13 -1.02
C TRP A 154 22.74 -8.29 -1.30
N LYS A 155 23.18 -7.45 -0.36
CA LYS A 155 24.47 -6.72 -0.48
C LYS A 155 25.65 -7.66 -0.57
N ALA A 156 25.67 -8.71 0.24
CA ALA A 156 26.73 -9.72 0.17
C ALA A 156 26.70 -10.50 -1.16
N LEU A 157 25.49 -10.85 -1.65
CA LEU A 157 25.35 -11.52 -2.95
C LEU A 157 25.84 -10.65 -4.12
N ALA A 158 25.59 -9.32 -4.04
CA ALA A 158 25.96 -8.34 -5.07
C ALA A 158 27.42 -7.85 -4.97
N GLY A 159 28.16 -8.30 -3.98
CA GLY A 159 29.55 -7.90 -3.74
C GLY A 159 30.50 -8.18 -4.90
N PRO A 160 31.71 -7.61 -4.88
CA PRO A 160 32.73 -7.89 -5.89
C PRO A 160 33.25 -9.34 -5.78
N ALA A 161 33.78 -9.87 -6.87
CA ALA A 161 34.45 -11.18 -6.85
C ALA A 161 35.76 -11.09 -6.00
N PRO A 162 36.15 -12.13 -5.28
CA PRO A 162 35.54 -13.47 -5.26
C PRO A 162 34.39 -13.66 -4.25
N MET A 163 34.06 -12.67 -3.41
CA MET A 163 33.09 -12.81 -2.32
C MET A 163 31.63 -12.79 -2.80
N GLY A 164 31.31 -11.95 -3.80
CA GLY A 164 29.96 -11.84 -4.32
C GLY A 164 29.55 -13.03 -5.14
N ILE A 165 28.53 -13.77 -4.69
CA ILE A 165 28.04 -14.99 -5.34
C ILE A 165 27.60 -14.69 -6.78
N ILE A 166 26.85 -13.60 -6.99
CA ILE A 166 26.35 -13.20 -8.32
C ILE A 166 27.51 -12.91 -9.26
N ASN A 167 28.50 -12.13 -8.82
CA ASN A 167 29.68 -11.81 -9.63
C ASN A 167 30.53 -13.02 -9.93
N ASN A 168 30.73 -13.90 -8.94
CA ASN A 168 31.66 -15.02 -9.09
C ASN A 168 31.06 -16.18 -9.90
N TYR A 169 29.81 -16.56 -9.62
CA TYR A 169 29.21 -17.77 -10.18
C TYR A 169 28.22 -17.52 -11.33
N LEU A 170 27.61 -16.35 -11.43
CA LEU A 170 26.67 -16.01 -12.50
C LEU A 170 27.32 -15.17 -13.59
N LEU A 171 27.89 -14.02 -13.23
CA LEU A 171 28.43 -13.07 -14.19
C LEU A 171 29.87 -13.37 -14.60
N GLY A 172 30.67 -13.95 -13.71
CA GLY A 172 32.05 -14.32 -13.99
C GLY A 172 32.21 -15.30 -15.15
N PRO A 173 31.45 -16.43 -15.21
CA PRO A 173 31.48 -17.35 -16.34
C PRO A 173 31.08 -16.73 -17.68
N LEU A 174 30.24 -15.68 -17.63
CA LEU A 174 29.78 -14.93 -18.80
C LEU A 174 30.77 -13.81 -19.23
N GLY A 175 31.86 -13.64 -18.49
CA GLY A 175 32.84 -12.55 -18.75
C GLY A 175 32.35 -11.15 -18.36
N ILE A 176 31.24 -11.04 -17.62
CA ILE A 176 30.56 -9.79 -17.29
C ILE A 176 30.89 -9.41 -15.83
N GLY A 177 31.30 -8.16 -15.58
CA GLY A 177 31.25 -7.51 -14.25
C GLY A 177 32.21 -8.06 -13.19
N ARG A 178 33.29 -8.71 -13.55
CA ARG A 178 34.28 -9.21 -12.57
C ARG A 178 34.93 -8.05 -11.81
N GLY A 179 34.86 -8.11 -10.47
CA GLY A 179 35.53 -7.16 -9.60
C GLY A 179 34.73 -5.90 -9.26
N GLU A 180 33.55 -5.69 -9.86
CA GLU A 180 32.74 -4.53 -9.59
C GLU A 180 31.64 -4.83 -8.54
N TYR A 181 31.34 -3.83 -7.72
CA TYR A 181 30.19 -3.89 -6.82
C TYR A 181 28.92 -3.58 -7.61
N LEU A 182 28.06 -4.57 -7.81
CA LEU A 182 26.90 -4.47 -8.70
C LEU A 182 25.88 -3.39 -8.28
N LEU A 183 25.83 -3.03 -7.01
CA LEU A 183 25.01 -1.92 -6.55
C LEU A 183 25.50 -0.56 -7.04
N ASN A 184 26.77 -0.45 -7.43
CA ASN A 184 27.32 0.80 -8.00
C ASN A 184 27.09 0.87 -9.51
N THR A 185 27.18 -0.24 -10.21
CA THR A 185 27.05 -0.30 -11.67
C THR A 185 25.60 -0.39 -12.14
N SER A 186 24.76 -1.11 -11.39
CA SER A 186 23.36 -1.37 -11.77
C SER A 186 22.39 -1.24 -10.57
N PRO A 187 22.38 -0.10 -9.86
CA PRO A 187 21.64 0.04 -8.60
C PRO A 187 20.14 -0.18 -8.78
N TRP A 188 19.55 0.29 -9.88
CA TRP A 188 18.13 0.13 -10.16
C TRP A 188 17.68 -1.32 -10.32
N VAL A 189 18.53 -2.16 -10.94
CA VAL A 189 18.22 -3.59 -11.09
C VAL A 189 18.08 -4.23 -9.72
N PHE A 190 18.99 -3.93 -8.79
CA PHE A 190 18.93 -4.46 -7.43
C PHE A 190 17.77 -3.89 -6.62
N VAL A 191 17.52 -2.58 -6.70
CA VAL A 191 16.39 -1.94 -6.00
C VAL A 191 15.06 -2.59 -6.41
N ILE A 192 14.84 -2.75 -7.72
CA ILE A 192 13.60 -3.34 -8.26
C ILE A 192 13.50 -4.83 -7.92
N LEU A 193 14.60 -5.59 -8.11
CA LEU A 193 14.63 -7.02 -7.86
C LEU A 193 14.41 -7.35 -6.39
N VAL A 194 15.13 -6.69 -5.49
CA VAL A 194 15.09 -6.96 -4.04
C VAL A 194 13.71 -6.61 -3.47
N ASN A 195 13.18 -5.45 -3.81
CA ASN A 195 11.84 -5.06 -3.35
C ASN A 195 10.76 -5.92 -3.99
N GLY A 196 10.86 -6.15 -5.30
CA GLY A 196 9.90 -6.96 -6.04
C GLY A 196 9.84 -8.40 -5.58
N PHE A 197 10.98 -9.01 -5.23
CA PHE A 197 11.04 -10.38 -4.74
C PHE A 197 10.22 -10.57 -3.46
N ILE A 198 10.32 -9.64 -2.50
CA ILE A 198 9.47 -9.63 -1.30
C ILE A 198 8.03 -9.28 -1.66
N GLY A 199 7.83 -8.26 -2.50
CA GLY A 199 6.52 -7.73 -2.87
C GLY A 199 5.61 -8.74 -3.56
N ALA A 200 6.18 -9.60 -4.40
CA ALA A 200 5.47 -10.67 -5.11
C ALA A 200 4.72 -11.63 -4.18
N SER A 201 5.21 -11.85 -2.96
CA SER A 201 4.60 -12.77 -2.00
C SER A 201 3.17 -12.38 -1.61
N PHE A 202 2.85 -11.10 -1.54
CA PHE A 202 1.50 -10.62 -1.21
C PHE A 202 0.50 -10.94 -2.33
N GLY A 203 0.85 -10.58 -3.56
CA GLY A 203 0.03 -10.91 -4.73
C GLY A 203 -0.11 -12.42 -4.92
N MET A 204 0.96 -13.19 -4.74
CA MET A 204 0.95 -14.65 -4.82
C MET A 204 -0.11 -15.28 -3.90
N ILE A 205 -0.18 -14.86 -2.63
CA ILE A 205 -1.17 -15.43 -1.69
C ILE A 205 -2.59 -15.12 -2.16
N LEU A 206 -2.87 -13.86 -2.48
CA LEU A 206 -4.22 -13.43 -2.88
C LEU A 206 -4.65 -14.07 -4.20
N PHE A 207 -3.78 -14.12 -5.19
CA PHE A 207 -4.09 -14.75 -6.47
C PHE A 207 -4.26 -16.25 -6.34
N SER A 208 -3.41 -16.93 -5.56
CA SER A 208 -3.55 -18.38 -5.32
C SER A 208 -4.88 -18.71 -4.67
N SER A 209 -5.26 -17.96 -3.63
CA SER A 209 -6.55 -18.14 -2.95
C SER A 209 -7.74 -17.88 -3.88
N ALA A 210 -7.64 -16.84 -4.72
CA ALA A 210 -8.68 -16.53 -5.69
C ALA A 210 -8.80 -17.60 -6.78
N ILE A 211 -7.70 -18.12 -7.29
CA ILE A 211 -7.68 -19.21 -8.29
C ILE A 211 -8.25 -20.50 -7.69
N GLU A 212 -7.88 -20.85 -6.47
CA GLU A 212 -8.38 -22.03 -5.78
C GLU A 212 -9.88 -21.95 -5.44
N ALA A 213 -10.45 -20.73 -5.35
CA ALA A 213 -11.87 -20.49 -5.11
C ALA A 213 -12.74 -20.65 -6.39
N ILE A 214 -12.13 -20.73 -7.58
CA ILE A 214 -12.87 -20.94 -8.84
C ILE A 214 -13.50 -22.33 -8.82
N PRO A 215 -14.83 -22.46 -9.03
CA PRO A 215 -15.48 -23.78 -9.13
C PRO A 215 -14.86 -24.59 -10.28
N LYS A 216 -14.54 -25.86 -9.99
CA LYS A 216 -13.85 -26.76 -10.94
C LYS A 216 -14.63 -26.98 -12.24
N ASP A 217 -15.95 -26.80 -12.20
CA ASP A 217 -16.83 -26.97 -13.36
C ASP A 217 -16.44 -26.05 -14.52
N TYR A 218 -16.05 -24.80 -14.24
CA TYR A 218 -15.59 -23.87 -15.28
C TYR A 218 -14.32 -24.33 -15.98
N THR A 219 -13.34 -24.85 -15.21
CA THR A 219 -12.08 -25.34 -15.79
C THR A 219 -12.27 -26.70 -16.47
N THR A 220 -13.22 -27.51 -16.00
CA THR A 220 -13.55 -28.78 -16.61
C THR A 220 -14.32 -28.57 -17.92
N ALA A 221 -15.31 -27.67 -17.94
CA ALA A 221 -16.04 -27.32 -19.15
C ALA A 221 -15.09 -26.80 -20.24
N SER A 222 -14.17 -25.90 -19.91
CA SER A 222 -13.20 -25.38 -20.89
C SER A 222 -12.32 -26.49 -21.50
N LYS A 223 -11.97 -27.53 -20.72
CA LYS A 223 -11.23 -28.70 -21.25
C LYS A 223 -12.07 -29.59 -22.17
N VAL A 224 -13.36 -29.76 -21.85
CA VAL A 224 -14.30 -30.49 -22.72
C VAL A 224 -14.48 -29.76 -24.05
N ASP A 225 -14.49 -28.42 -24.03
CA ASP A 225 -14.53 -27.56 -25.21
C ASP A 225 -13.20 -27.55 -26.01
N GLY A 226 -12.19 -28.29 -25.56
CA GLY A 226 -10.90 -28.39 -26.25
C GLY A 226 -9.95 -27.21 -26.02
N ALA A 227 -10.21 -26.36 -25.00
CA ALA A 227 -9.36 -25.21 -24.71
C ALA A 227 -7.97 -25.63 -24.20
N THR A 228 -6.92 -25.01 -24.72
CA THR A 228 -5.55 -25.16 -24.20
C THR A 228 -5.44 -24.53 -22.83
N THR A 229 -4.41 -24.90 -22.06
CA THR A 229 -4.14 -24.31 -20.72
C THR A 229 -4.06 -22.79 -20.78
N TRP A 230 -3.41 -22.23 -21.80
CA TRP A 230 -3.32 -20.77 -21.99
C TRP A 230 -4.68 -20.13 -22.26
N GLN A 231 -5.52 -20.77 -23.06
CA GLN A 231 -6.88 -20.30 -23.31
C GLN A 231 -7.74 -20.35 -22.04
N THR A 232 -7.65 -21.42 -21.27
CA THR A 232 -8.32 -21.53 -19.96
C THR A 232 -7.87 -20.41 -19.01
N ILE A 233 -6.55 -20.15 -18.93
CA ILE A 233 -6.04 -19.07 -18.08
C ILE A 233 -6.59 -17.71 -18.56
N ARG A 234 -6.49 -17.42 -19.86
CA ARG A 234 -6.85 -16.10 -20.41
C ARG A 234 -8.36 -15.82 -20.39
N TYR A 235 -9.19 -16.82 -20.70
CA TYR A 235 -10.62 -16.62 -20.91
C TYR A 235 -11.48 -17.05 -19.72
N VAL A 236 -10.96 -17.86 -18.81
CA VAL A 236 -11.68 -18.32 -17.61
C VAL A 236 -11.04 -17.78 -16.34
N VAL A 237 -9.76 -18.11 -16.07
CA VAL A 237 -9.13 -17.80 -14.79
C VAL A 237 -8.95 -16.30 -14.61
N LEU A 238 -8.30 -15.60 -15.54
CA LEU A 238 -8.01 -14.16 -15.41
C LEU A 238 -9.26 -13.30 -15.26
N PRO A 239 -10.34 -13.50 -16.04
CA PRO A 239 -11.59 -12.77 -15.85
C PRO A 239 -12.22 -13.03 -14.47
N MET A 240 -12.16 -14.27 -13.96
CA MET A 240 -12.75 -14.61 -12.67
C MET A 240 -11.99 -14.05 -11.49
N ILE A 241 -10.66 -13.88 -11.58
CA ILE A 241 -9.84 -13.26 -10.54
C ILE A 241 -9.60 -11.76 -10.77
N LYS A 242 -10.37 -11.14 -11.66
CA LYS A 242 -10.22 -9.71 -11.99
C LYS A 242 -10.19 -8.83 -10.75
N TRP A 243 -11.08 -9.05 -9.80
CA TRP A 243 -11.18 -8.23 -8.59
C TRP A 243 -9.97 -8.37 -7.65
N PRO A 244 -9.52 -9.57 -7.28
CA PRO A 244 -8.25 -9.75 -6.58
C PRO A 244 -7.07 -9.10 -7.30
N LEU A 245 -7.01 -9.19 -8.63
CA LEU A 245 -5.95 -8.58 -9.42
C LEU A 245 -5.97 -7.05 -9.31
N LEU A 246 -7.13 -6.43 -9.42
CA LEU A 246 -7.31 -5.00 -9.27
C LEU A 246 -6.98 -4.53 -7.83
N PHE A 247 -7.42 -5.29 -6.83
CA PHE A 247 -7.12 -5.00 -5.43
C PHE A 247 -5.62 -5.02 -5.16
N VAL A 248 -4.92 -6.09 -5.58
CA VAL A 248 -3.47 -6.20 -5.42
C VAL A 248 -2.75 -5.07 -6.13
N THR A 249 -3.15 -4.76 -7.36
CA THR A 249 -2.55 -3.67 -8.15
C THR A 249 -2.68 -2.34 -7.41
N THR A 250 -3.87 -2.00 -6.94
CA THR A 250 -4.13 -0.74 -6.21
C THR A 250 -3.34 -0.67 -4.91
N TYR A 251 -3.47 -1.71 -4.08
CA TYR A 251 -2.79 -1.77 -2.78
C TYR A 251 -1.27 -1.68 -2.93
N GLN A 252 -0.70 -2.46 -3.84
CA GLN A 252 0.75 -2.50 -4.06
C GLN A 252 1.28 -1.21 -4.69
N THR A 253 0.50 -0.51 -5.52
CA THR A 253 0.89 0.82 -6.02
C THR A 253 1.05 1.81 -4.86
N LEU A 254 0.06 1.89 -3.97
CA LEU A 254 0.12 2.79 -2.81
C LEU A 254 1.25 2.40 -1.84
N SER A 255 1.45 1.10 -1.62
CA SER A 255 2.54 0.56 -0.81
C SER A 255 3.92 0.92 -1.38
N LEU A 256 4.11 0.79 -2.69
CA LEU A 256 5.38 1.13 -3.35
C LEU A 256 5.65 2.64 -3.36
N LEU A 257 4.62 3.48 -3.52
CA LEU A 257 4.77 4.93 -3.45
C LEU A 257 5.34 5.40 -2.10
N THR A 258 4.98 4.73 -1.02
CA THR A 258 5.44 5.05 0.34
C THR A 258 6.67 4.25 0.79
N SER A 259 7.10 3.27 -0.01
CA SER A 259 8.24 2.41 0.31
C SER A 259 9.57 3.13 0.09
N PHE A 260 10.40 3.16 1.12
CA PHE A 260 11.76 3.74 1.05
C PHE A 260 12.81 2.93 1.81
N GLU A 261 12.41 2.11 2.80
CA GLU A 261 13.34 1.39 3.68
C GLU A 261 14.33 0.52 2.92
N GLN A 262 13.85 -0.24 1.93
CA GLN A 262 14.70 -1.12 1.12
C GLN A 262 15.69 -0.32 0.28
N ILE A 263 15.26 0.82 -0.27
CA ILE A 263 16.12 1.69 -1.09
C ILE A 263 17.15 2.36 -0.20
N MET A 264 16.74 2.89 0.96
CA MET A 264 17.63 3.48 1.94
C MET A 264 18.71 2.50 2.39
N LEU A 265 18.32 1.27 2.76
CA LEU A 265 19.26 0.27 3.23
C LEU A 265 20.16 -0.29 2.10
N LEU A 266 19.68 -0.34 0.85
CA LEU A 266 20.48 -0.83 -0.29
C LEU A 266 21.48 0.21 -0.79
N THR A 267 21.01 1.39 -1.13
CA THR A 267 21.75 2.39 -1.92
C THR A 267 21.75 3.77 -1.28
N ASP A 268 20.88 4.03 -0.29
CA ASP A 268 20.67 5.33 0.34
C ASP A 268 20.46 6.47 -0.66
N GLY A 269 19.75 6.20 -1.75
CA GLY A 269 19.52 7.16 -2.83
C GLY A 269 20.65 7.27 -3.86
N GLY A 270 21.80 6.57 -3.61
CA GLY A 270 23.01 6.58 -4.43
C GLY A 270 23.10 5.46 -5.48
N PRO A 271 24.31 5.13 -5.93
CA PRO A 271 25.66 5.66 -5.57
C PRO A 271 25.95 7.08 -6.06
N GLY A 272 25.33 7.53 -7.13
CA GLY A 272 25.44 8.91 -7.60
C GLY A 272 24.36 9.82 -7.02
N LEU A 273 24.55 11.14 -7.18
CA LEU A 273 23.64 12.14 -6.65
C LEU A 273 22.19 11.93 -7.14
N TYR A 274 21.26 11.61 -6.21
CA TYR A 274 19.86 11.28 -6.47
C TYR A 274 19.65 10.16 -7.51
N GLN A 275 20.58 9.20 -7.60
CA GLN A 275 20.52 8.18 -8.66
C GLN A 275 19.35 7.22 -8.43
N THR A 276 19.15 6.77 -7.19
CA THR A 276 18.03 5.91 -6.77
C THR A 276 17.11 6.57 -5.75
N GLU A 277 17.25 7.88 -5.59
CA GLU A 277 16.40 8.66 -4.68
C GLU A 277 14.96 8.67 -5.19
N VAL A 278 14.04 8.23 -4.34
CA VAL A 278 12.60 8.25 -4.59
C VAL A 278 11.93 9.28 -3.67
N TRP A 279 10.68 9.62 -3.96
CA TRP A 279 9.94 10.64 -3.25
C TRP A 279 9.88 10.40 -1.73
N ALA A 280 9.49 9.20 -1.32
CA ALA A 280 9.40 8.84 0.11
C ALA A 280 10.75 8.93 0.82
N LEU A 281 11.85 8.51 0.16
CA LEU A 281 13.20 8.62 0.69
C LEU A 281 13.64 10.08 0.82
N THR A 282 13.31 10.94 -0.15
CA THR A 282 13.58 12.38 -0.06
C THR A 282 12.85 13.02 1.13
N ALA A 283 11.58 12.65 1.36
CA ALA A 283 10.85 13.12 2.55
C ALA A 283 11.58 12.74 3.85
N TYR A 284 12.03 11.49 3.94
CA TYR A 284 12.80 10.98 5.07
C TYR A 284 14.13 11.72 5.25
N HIS A 285 14.93 11.84 4.19
CA HIS A 285 16.23 12.53 4.24
C HIS A 285 16.12 14.00 4.64
N ARG A 286 15.05 14.68 4.23
CA ARG A 286 14.82 16.09 4.60
C ARG A 286 14.30 16.25 6.02
N ALA A 287 13.42 15.35 6.46
CA ALA A 287 12.77 15.47 7.75
C ALA A 287 13.61 14.93 8.93
N LEU A 288 14.32 13.80 8.73
CA LEU A 288 14.85 13.03 9.85
C LEU A 288 16.38 12.84 9.83
N THR A 289 17.03 13.22 8.73
CA THR A 289 18.49 13.10 8.64
C THR A 289 19.15 14.43 8.34
N SER A 290 20.42 14.56 8.72
CA SER A 290 21.26 15.71 8.33
C SER A 290 22.00 15.47 7.01
N TYR A 291 21.53 14.54 6.17
CA TYR A 291 22.16 14.14 4.91
C TYR A 291 22.46 15.32 3.98
N PHE A 292 21.61 16.33 3.97
CA PHE A 292 21.78 17.57 3.21
C PHE A 292 22.28 18.76 4.07
N GLY A 293 22.94 18.48 5.19
CA GLY A 293 23.58 19.48 6.05
C GLY A 293 22.71 19.99 7.20
N ASN A 294 21.40 19.96 7.08
CA ASN A 294 20.46 20.39 8.14
C ASN A 294 19.15 19.62 8.05
N THR A 295 18.63 19.21 9.21
CA THR A 295 17.30 18.57 9.31
C THR A 295 16.21 19.63 9.14
N GLN A 296 15.39 19.48 8.10
CA GLN A 296 14.35 20.44 7.72
C GLN A 296 12.97 19.79 7.89
N TRP A 297 12.44 19.77 9.12
CA TRP A 297 11.15 19.11 9.43
C TRP A 297 9.99 19.64 8.58
N GLY A 298 9.88 20.98 8.44
CA GLY A 298 8.82 21.58 7.63
C GLY A 298 8.92 21.20 6.16
N TYR A 299 10.12 21.22 5.58
CA TYR A 299 10.32 20.87 4.17
C TYR A 299 10.15 19.37 3.91
N GLY A 300 10.64 18.50 4.80
CA GLY A 300 10.42 17.06 4.69
C GLY A 300 8.95 16.68 4.87
N SER A 301 8.25 17.35 5.79
CA SER A 301 6.79 17.20 5.95
C SER A 301 6.02 17.61 4.69
N ALA A 302 6.45 18.67 3.99
CA ALA A 302 5.83 19.07 2.72
C ALA A 302 6.00 18.00 1.63
N TRP A 303 7.17 17.33 1.53
CA TRP A 303 7.36 16.19 0.64
C TRP A 303 6.43 15.03 1.00
N ALA A 304 6.27 14.72 2.31
CA ALA A 304 5.39 13.66 2.77
C ALA A 304 3.90 13.96 2.48
N VAL A 305 3.44 15.19 2.76
CA VAL A 305 2.05 15.61 2.48
C VAL A 305 1.76 15.60 0.99
N ALA A 306 2.68 16.08 0.16
CA ALA A 306 2.52 16.04 -1.30
C ALA A 306 2.42 14.59 -1.81
N LEU A 307 3.18 13.64 -1.23
CA LEU A 307 3.06 12.22 -1.55
C LEU A 307 1.68 11.64 -1.16
N VAL A 308 1.15 12.03 0.00
CA VAL A 308 -0.21 11.65 0.43
C VAL A 308 -1.26 12.14 -0.56
N VAL A 309 -1.14 13.39 -1.04
CA VAL A 309 -2.05 13.94 -2.06
C VAL A 309 -1.97 13.13 -3.37
N ILE A 310 -0.75 12.79 -3.82
CA ILE A 310 -0.56 11.92 -4.99
C ILE A 310 -1.21 10.54 -4.76
N GLY A 311 -1.01 9.95 -3.59
CA GLY A 311 -1.62 8.68 -3.21
C GLY A 311 -3.14 8.71 -3.24
N ILE A 312 -3.75 9.78 -2.72
CA ILE A 312 -5.22 9.99 -2.77
C ILE A 312 -5.70 10.11 -4.21
N ILE A 313 -5.02 10.89 -5.05
CA ILE A 313 -5.36 11.04 -6.47
C ILE A 313 -5.30 9.68 -7.17
N MET A 314 -4.24 8.92 -6.96
CA MET A 314 -4.08 7.57 -7.51
C MET A 314 -5.19 6.63 -7.02
N ALA A 315 -5.53 6.66 -5.73
CA ALA A 315 -6.63 5.86 -5.18
C ALA A 315 -7.97 6.21 -5.85
N ILE A 316 -8.27 7.49 -6.05
CA ILE A 316 -9.49 7.94 -6.72
C ILE A 316 -9.51 7.48 -8.20
N ILE A 317 -8.36 7.57 -8.90
CA ILE A 317 -8.23 7.08 -10.27
C ILE A 317 -8.53 5.58 -10.32
N TYR A 318 -7.92 4.79 -9.43
CA TYR A 318 -8.17 3.34 -9.36
C TYR A 318 -9.63 3.00 -9.05
N LEU A 319 -10.25 3.69 -8.07
CA LEU A 319 -11.67 3.48 -7.76
C LEU A 319 -12.60 3.75 -8.96
N ARG A 320 -12.27 4.77 -9.77
CA ARG A 320 -13.04 5.11 -10.96
C ARG A 320 -12.79 4.16 -12.13
N VAL A 321 -11.52 3.88 -12.43
CA VAL A 321 -11.12 3.03 -13.58
C VAL A 321 -11.61 1.59 -13.36
N PHE A 322 -11.54 1.10 -12.14
CA PHE A 322 -11.92 -0.27 -11.82
C PHE A 322 -13.38 -0.45 -11.43
N LYS A 323 -14.20 0.63 -11.49
CA LYS A 323 -15.63 0.60 -11.23
C LYS A 323 -15.99 -0.15 -9.94
N PHE A 324 -15.29 0.17 -8.84
CA PHE A 324 -15.52 -0.46 -7.54
C PHE A 324 -16.99 -0.37 -7.06
N GLY A 325 -17.78 0.57 -7.59
CA GLY A 325 -19.21 0.65 -7.34
C GLY A 325 -19.99 -0.63 -7.72
N GLU A 326 -19.56 -1.31 -8.79
CA GLU A 326 -20.20 -2.58 -9.23
C GLU A 326 -20.01 -3.72 -8.21
N LEU A 327 -19.03 -3.64 -7.29
CA LEU A 327 -18.81 -4.63 -6.21
C LEU A 327 -19.79 -4.49 -5.04
N VAL A 328 -20.34 -3.29 -4.84
CA VAL A 328 -21.20 -2.96 -3.71
C VAL A 328 -22.69 -3.02 -4.12
N GLU A 329 -22.97 -3.11 -5.42
CA GLU A 329 -24.33 -3.31 -5.90
C GLU A 329 -24.82 -4.69 -5.46
N GLU A 330 -25.99 -4.72 -4.81
CA GLU A 330 -26.68 -5.98 -4.50
C GLU A 330 -26.88 -6.77 -5.81
N PRO A 331 -26.70 -8.10 -5.78
CA PRO A 331 -26.97 -8.92 -6.95
C PRO A 331 -28.40 -8.64 -7.40
N LYS A 332 -28.58 -8.14 -8.63
CA LYS A 332 -29.90 -7.99 -9.24
C LYS A 332 -30.49 -9.39 -9.38
N ILE A 333 -31.22 -9.81 -8.37
CA ILE A 333 -32.08 -11.00 -8.48
C ILE A 333 -33.22 -10.56 -9.36
N ASP A 334 -33.16 -10.88 -10.64
CA ASP A 334 -34.32 -10.79 -11.51
C ASP A 334 -35.41 -11.65 -10.86
N ARG A 335 -36.44 -10.98 -10.35
CA ARG A 335 -37.65 -11.67 -9.88
C ARG A 335 -38.27 -12.31 -11.12
N LEU A 336 -38.03 -13.62 -11.25
CA LEU A 336 -38.74 -14.48 -12.21
C LEU A 336 -40.23 -14.56 -11.79
#